data_226a4c1ccf743ebe482249e863c951d2
#
_entry.id   226a4c1ccf743ebe482249e863c951d2
#
_cell.length_a   1.000
_cell.length_b   1.000
_cell.length_c   1.000
_cell.angle_alpha   90.00
_cell.angle_beta   90.00
_cell.angle_gamma   90.00
#
_symmetry.space_group_name_H-M   'P 1'
#
loop_
_entity.id
_entity.type
_entity.pdbx_description
1 polymer ?
#
loop_
_entity_poly.entity_id
_entity_poly.type
_entity_poly.pdbx_seq_one_letter_code
_entity_poly.pdbx_strand_id
1 'polypeptide(L)'
;MLDKIFDQLGGMSFEEKAIKEVKDKLKEKCYNGYRDTWEIKVKGNKFTYTGGYCSKETYFDYYNFGSTEWLRAFIDALAFNTYGEKTQVYSLNHLYGSYSIRLEEDDFQNGFSAPEVGVKHIKFFKNGRVDVTFVDAEFCRKFVREWCGYTLI
;
A
#
# COMPACT_ATOMS: atom_id res chain seq x y z
N MET A 1 25.07 -9.22 -21.14
CA MET A 1 24.19 -10.10 -20.38
C MET A 1 22.88 -9.43 -19.96
N LEU A 2 22.95 -8.25 -19.38
CA LEU A 2 21.74 -7.48 -19.02
C LEU A 2 20.92 -7.11 -20.24
N ASP A 3 21.57 -6.78 -21.36
CA ASP A 3 20.88 -6.42 -22.59
C ASP A 3 20.02 -7.54 -23.16
N LYS A 4 20.47 -8.80 -23.04
CA LYS A 4 19.68 -9.95 -23.50
C LYS A 4 18.45 -10.16 -22.64
N ILE A 5 18.57 -9.97 -21.32
CA ILE A 5 17.45 -10.08 -20.40
C ILE A 5 16.46 -8.95 -20.66
N PHE A 6 16.98 -7.74 -20.90
CA PHE A 6 16.19 -6.57 -21.23
C PHE A 6 15.35 -6.80 -22.49
N ASP A 7 15.96 -7.34 -23.53
CA ASP A 7 15.27 -7.65 -24.79
C ASP A 7 14.19 -8.71 -24.60
N GLN A 8 14.46 -9.73 -23.78
CA GLN A 8 13.51 -10.80 -23.50
C GLN A 8 12.28 -10.30 -22.75
N LEU A 9 12.41 -9.23 -21.98
CA LEU A 9 11.32 -8.63 -21.22
C LEU A 9 10.61 -7.51 -21.98
N GLY A 10 10.76 -7.47 -23.31
CA GLY A 10 10.08 -6.46 -24.14
C GLY A 10 10.64 -5.06 -23.97
N GLY A 11 11.93 -4.95 -23.73
CA GLY A 11 12.60 -3.67 -23.54
C GLY A 11 12.61 -3.17 -22.10
N MET A 12 12.24 -4.03 -21.14
CA MET A 12 12.23 -3.67 -19.72
C MET A 12 13.24 -4.50 -18.94
N SER A 13 13.95 -3.87 -18.01
CA SER A 13 14.77 -4.59 -17.04
C SER A 13 13.89 -5.32 -16.01
N PHE A 14 14.49 -6.20 -15.21
CA PHE A 14 13.77 -6.86 -14.11
C PHE A 14 13.25 -5.84 -13.11
N GLU A 15 14.03 -4.82 -12.80
CA GLU A 15 13.61 -3.77 -11.87
C GLU A 15 12.43 -2.96 -12.41
N GLU A 16 12.49 -2.55 -13.66
CA GLU A 16 11.41 -1.82 -14.32
C GLU A 16 10.13 -2.63 -14.36
N LYS A 17 10.25 -3.92 -14.65
CA LYS A 17 9.10 -4.83 -14.65
C LYS A 17 8.52 -4.98 -13.25
N ALA A 18 9.35 -5.13 -12.23
CA ALA A 18 8.90 -5.25 -10.84
C ALA A 18 8.17 -3.99 -10.38
N ILE A 19 8.71 -2.81 -10.71
CA ILE A 19 8.06 -1.53 -10.42
C ILE A 19 6.72 -1.43 -11.12
N LYS A 20 6.66 -1.80 -12.39
CA LYS A 20 5.42 -1.77 -13.16
C LYS A 20 4.35 -2.68 -12.55
N GLU A 21 4.74 -3.88 -12.12
CA GLU A 21 3.81 -4.82 -11.49
C GLU A 21 3.22 -4.26 -10.20
N VAL A 22 4.05 -3.61 -9.38
CA VAL A 22 3.57 -2.97 -8.15
C VAL A 22 2.61 -1.82 -8.47
N LYS A 23 2.98 -0.96 -9.43
CA LYS A 23 2.12 0.16 -9.86
C LYS A 23 0.78 -0.34 -10.41
N ASP A 24 0.80 -1.36 -11.26
CA ASP A 24 -0.41 -1.92 -11.86
C ASP A 24 -1.32 -2.53 -10.77
N LYS A 25 -0.75 -3.27 -9.83
CA LYS A 25 -1.51 -3.86 -8.74
C LYS A 25 -2.10 -2.81 -7.82
N LEU A 26 -1.32 -1.82 -7.45
CA LEU A 26 -1.77 -0.76 -6.56
C LEU A 26 -2.88 0.08 -7.21
N LYS A 27 -2.72 0.42 -8.49
CA LYS A 27 -3.75 1.13 -9.24
C LYS A 27 -5.03 0.32 -9.35
N GLU A 28 -4.91 -0.98 -9.63
CA GLU A 28 -6.06 -1.89 -9.70
C GLU A 28 -6.87 -1.88 -8.40
N LYS A 29 -6.18 -1.83 -7.25
CA LYS A 29 -6.84 -1.84 -5.94
C LYS A 29 -7.33 -0.47 -5.50
N CYS A 30 -6.72 0.60 -6.00
CA CYS A 30 -7.11 1.97 -5.65
C CYS A 30 -8.23 2.53 -6.53
N TYR A 31 -8.44 1.97 -7.71
CA TYR A 31 -9.45 2.44 -8.65
C TYR A 31 -10.38 1.31 -9.05
N ASN A 32 -11.68 1.52 -8.81
CA ASN A 32 -12.70 0.55 -9.18
C ASN A 32 -13.21 0.84 -10.59
N GLY A 33 -12.73 0.08 -11.58
CA GLY A 33 -13.08 0.27 -12.98
C GLY A 33 -14.55 -0.01 -13.30
N TYR A 34 -15.20 -0.88 -12.54
CA TYR A 34 -16.62 -1.19 -12.74
C TYR A 34 -17.53 -0.04 -12.34
N ARG A 35 -17.17 0.65 -11.26
CA ARG A 35 -17.97 1.77 -10.74
C ARG A 35 -17.43 3.13 -11.16
N ASP A 36 -16.27 3.15 -11.81
CA ASP A 36 -15.57 4.38 -12.17
C ASP A 36 -15.35 5.27 -10.95
N THR A 37 -14.91 4.67 -9.85
CA THR A 37 -14.68 5.37 -8.57
C THR A 37 -13.32 5.06 -8.00
N TRP A 38 -12.74 6.04 -7.32
CA TRP A 38 -11.52 5.83 -6.57
C TRP A 38 -11.84 5.27 -5.18
N GLU A 39 -11.07 4.27 -4.78
CA GLU A 39 -11.13 3.70 -3.43
C GLU A 39 -10.14 4.40 -2.49
N ILE A 40 -9.62 5.55 -2.91
CA ILE A 40 -8.73 6.37 -2.09
C ILE A 40 -9.19 7.82 -2.13
N LYS A 41 -8.87 8.53 -1.04
CA LYS A 41 -9.07 9.98 -0.92
C LYS A 41 -7.78 10.58 -0.41
N VAL A 42 -7.41 11.75 -0.93
CA VAL A 42 -6.17 12.44 -0.54
C VAL A 42 -6.51 13.83 -0.06
N LYS A 43 -6.03 14.18 1.13
CA LYS A 43 -6.17 15.51 1.69
C LYS A 43 -4.93 15.87 2.48
N GLY A 44 -4.18 16.88 2.01
CA GLY A 44 -2.93 17.28 2.65
C GLY A 44 -1.91 16.14 2.62
N ASN A 45 -1.39 15.76 3.77
CA ASN A 45 -0.45 14.65 3.91
C ASN A 45 -1.13 13.32 4.23
N LYS A 46 -2.45 13.25 4.11
CA LYS A 46 -3.23 12.09 4.47
C LYS A 46 -3.87 11.43 3.25
N PHE A 47 -3.73 10.12 3.21
CA PHE A 47 -4.27 9.25 2.19
C PHE A 47 -5.21 8.27 2.90
N THR A 48 -6.44 8.18 2.44
CA THR A 48 -7.42 7.26 3.01
C THR A 48 -7.80 6.20 1.98
N TYR A 49 -7.63 4.93 2.34
CA TYR A 49 -8.05 3.79 1.52
C TYR A 49 -9.41 3.31 2.03
N THR A 50 -10.41 3.29 1.14
CA THR A 50 -11.78 2.90 1.48
C THR A 50 -12.18 1.53 0.94
N GLY A 51 -11.30 0.90 0.16
CA GLY A 51 -11.58 -0.40 -0.45
C GLY A 51 -11.29 -1.61 0.44
N GLY A 52 -10.82 -1.37 1.67
CA GLY A 52 -10.47 -2.45 2.58
C GLY A 52 -11.68 -3.06 3.28
N TYR A 53 -11.49 -4.27 3.76
CA TYR A 53 -12.49 -4.89 4.63
C TYR A 53 -11.84 -5.57 5.82
N CYS A 54 -12.59 -5.61 6.92
CA CYS A 54 -12.12 -6.14 8.18
C CYS A 54 -13.28 -6.88 8.85
N SER A 55 -13.03 -8.08 9.36
CA SER A 55 -14.04 -8.88 10.01
C SER A 55 -13.54 -9.39 11.35
N LYS A 56 -14.44 -9.38 12.35
CA LYS A 56 -14.13 -9.91 13.67
C LYS A 56 -14.14 -11.44 13.63
N GLU A 57 -13.12 -12.05 14.24
CA GLU A 57 -13.07 -13.49 14.41
C GLU A 57 -14.15 -13.93 15.41
N THR A 58 -14.82 -15.06 15.12
CA THR A 58 -15.97 -15.51 15.90
C THR A 58 -15.61 -15.91 17.33
N TYR A 59 -14.46 -16.56 17.53
CA TYR A 59 -14.10 -17.18 18.81
C TYR A 59 -12.95 -16.50 19.55
N PHE A 60 -12.35 -15.46 18.95
CA PHE A 60 -11.16 -14.81 19.51
C PHE A 60 -11.32 -13.29 19.46
N ASP A 61 -10.57 -12.59 20.30
CA ASP A 61 -10.60 -11.13 20.38
C ASP A 61 -9.66 -10.46 19.39
N TYR A 62 -9.76 -10.86 18.12
CA TYR A 62 -9.00 -10.19 17.07
C TYR A 62 -9.83 -10.06 15.81
N TYR A 63 -9.35 -9.22 14.90
CA TYR A 63 -9.97 -8.97 13.61
C TYR A 63 -9.03 -9.45 12.50
N ASN A 64 -9.62 -9.85 11.39
CA ASN A 64 -8.89 -10.19 10.17
C ASN A 64 -9.08 -9.06 9.16
N PHE A 65 -7.98 -8.44 8.74
CA PHE A 65 -7.97 -7.50 7.64
C PHE A 65 -7.62 -8.28 6.38
N GLY A 66 -8.55 -8.30 5.41
CA GLY A 66 -8.47 -9.17 4.24
C GLY A 66 -7.90 -8.55 2.98
N SER A 67 -7.74 -7.22 2.94
CA SER A 67 -7.26 -6.52 1.73
C SER A 67 -5.72 -6.55 1.64
N THR A 68 -5.14 -7.75 1.72
CA THR A 68 -3.70 -7.94 1.78
C THR A 68 -2.99 -7.68 0.46
N GLU A 69 -3.66 -7.85 -0.68
CA GLU A 69 -3.05 -7.54 -1.98
C GLU A 69 -2.76 -6.05 -2.11
N TRP A 70 -3.73 -5.21 -1.72
CA TRP A 70 -3.51 -3.77 -1.67
C TRP A 70 -2.38 -3.42 -0.71
N LEU A 71 -2.42 -3.97 0.50
CA LEU A 71 -1.48 -3.63 1.56
C LEU A 71 -0.05 -4.04 1.20
N ARG A 72 0.12 -5.23 0.62
CA ARG A 72 1.45 -5.66 0.16
C ARG A 72 1.97 -4.79 -0.97
N ALA A 73 1.11 -4.47 -1.95
CA ALA A 73 1.49 -3.57 -3.03
C ALA A 73 1.88 -2.18 -2.51
N PHE A 74 1.14 -1.69 -1.53
CA PHE A 74 1.43 -0.41 -0.88
C PHE A 74 2.79 -0.43 -0.18
N ILE A 75 3.07 -1.48 0.59
CA ILE A 75 4.36 -1.62 1.29
C ILE A 75 5.50 -1.77 0.29
N ASP A 76 5.33 -2.56 -0.76
CA ASP A 76 6.33 -2.68 -1.83
C ASP A 76 6.59 -1.34 -2.52
N ALA A 77 5.53 -0.57 -2.77
CA ALA A 77 5.66 0.76 -3.36
C ALA A 77 6.46 1.71 -2.46
N LEU A 78 6.22 1.66 -1.16
CA LEU A 78 7.01 2.44 -0.20
C LEU A 78 8.50 2.07 -0.25
N ALA A 79 8.81 0.78 -0.35
CA ALA A 79 10.18 0.31 -0.45
C ALA A 79 10.85 0.78 -1.73
N PHE A 80 10.19 0.60 -2.88
CA PHE A 80 10.73 1.07 -4.16
C PHE A 80 10.91 2.59 -4.18
N ASN A 81 9.94 3.31 -3.64
CA ASN A 81 9.99 4.78 -3.60
C ASN A 81 11.16 5.30 -2.77
N THR A 82 11.51 4.60 -1.71
CA THR A 82 12.55 5.03 -0.78
C THR A 82 13.92 4.48 -1.14
N TYR A 83 14.00 3.19 -1.47
CA TYR A 83 15.27 2.48 -1.64
C TYR A 83 15.60 2.16 -3.10
N GLY A 84 14.65 2.33 -4.01
CA GLY A 84 14.84 1.98 -5.41
C GLY A 84 14.82 0.48 -5.69
N GLU A 85 14.51 -0.34 -4.68
CA GLU A 85 14.43 -1.79 -4.83
C GLU A 85 13.40 -2.36 -3.86
N LYS A 86 12.96 -3.59 -4.16
CA LYS A 86 12.04 -4.30 -3.27
C LYS A 86 12.83 -4.83 -2.09
N THR A 87 12.62 -4.22 -0.94
CA THR A 87 13.29 -4.61 0.28
C THR A 87 12.29 -4.64 1.43
N GLN A 88 12.65 -5.33 2.48
CA GLN A 88 11.78 -5.49 3.65
C GLN A 88 11.66 -4.18 4.42
N VAL A 89 10.42 -3.79 4.73
CA VAL A 89 10.16 -2.65 5.60
C VAL A 89 9.83 -3.21 6.99
N TYR A 90 10.83 -3.28 7.84
CA TYR A 90 10.74 -3.99 9.12
C TYR A 90 9.61 -3.47 10.02
N SER A 91 9.40 -2.17 10.05
CA SER A 91 8.32 -1.57 10.85
C SER A 91 6.93 -2.04 10.44
N LEU A 92 6.76 -2.55 9.22
CA LEU A 92 5.48 -2.98 8.66
C LEU A 92 5.42 -4.49 8.41
N ASN A 93 6.37 -5.27 8.94
CA ASN A 93 6.39 -6.72 8.72
C ASN A 93 5.10 -7.41 9.14
N HIS A 94 4.50 -6.98 10.24
CA HIS A 94 3.24 -7.55 10.70
C HIS A 94 2.12 -7.38 9.68
N LEU A 95 2.19 -6.35 8.84
CA LEU A 95 1.18 -6.01 7.86
C LEU A 95 1.40 -6.69 6.50
N TYR A 96 2.52 -7.37 6.32
CA TYR A 96 2.88 -7.99 5.05
C TYR A 96 2.46 -9.47 5.04
N GLY A 97 1.14 -9.69 4.92
CA GLY A 97 0.54 -11.02 4.98
C GLY A 97 0.04 -11.52 3.63
N SER A 98 -0.19 -12.84 3.51
CA SER A 98 -0.60 -13.48 2.26
C SER A 98 -2.12 -13.53 2.07
N TYR A 99 -2.86 -13.90 3.11
CA TYR A 99 -4.33 -14.06 3.01
C TYR A 99 -5.07 -13.03 3.83
N SER A 100 -4.66 -12.87 5.06
CA SER A 100 -5.22 -11.86 5.98
C SER A 100 -4.15 -11.50 6.99
N ILE A 101 -4.34 -10.37 7.63
CA ILE A 101 -3.51 -9.99 8.76
C ILE A 101 -4.39 -9.89 9.99
N ARG A 102 -3.82 -10.31 11.11
CA ARG A 102 -4.49 -10.27 12.41
C ARG A 102 -4.26 -8.90 13.04
N LEU A 103 -5.36 -8.23 13.42
CA LEU A 103 -5.33 -6.95 14.11
C LEU A 103 -6.02 -7.10 15.46
N GLU A 104 -5.31 -6.74 16.50
CA GLU A 104 -5.84 -6.74 17.86
C GLU A 104 -6.32 -5.32 18.24
N GLU A 105 -6.99 -5.18 19.36
CA GLU A 105 -7.51 -3.89 19.79
C GLU A 105 -6.42 -2.83 19.91
N ASP A 106 -5.24 -3.20 20.40
CA ASP A 106 -4.10 -2.28 20.49
C ASP A 106 -3.65 -1.79 19.12
N ASP A 107 -3.74 -2.63 18.08
CA ASP A 107 -3.38 -2.25 16.72
C ASP A 107 -4.29 -1.17 16.16
N PHE A 108 -5.59 -1.25 16.46
CA PHE A 108 -6.54 -0.21 16.07
C PHE A 108 -6.32 1.09 16.84
N GLN A 109 -5.98 1.00 18.11
CA GLN A 109 -5.76 2.18 18.94
C GLN A 109 -4.44 2.88 18.63
N ASN A 110 -3.37 2.12 18.51
CA ASN A 110 -2.02 2.67 18.37
C ASN A 110 -1.58 2.87 16.91
N GLY A 111 -2.09 2.03 15.99
CA GLY A 111 -1.67 2.06 14.61
C GLY A 111 -0.22 1.63 14.43
N PHE A 112 0.33 1.99 13.28
CA PHE A 112 1.69 1.64 12.89
C PHE A 112 2.40 2.86 12.34
N SER A 113 3.73 2.87 12.40
CA SER A 113 4.51 3.92 11.76
C SER A 113 5.73 3.32 11.08
N ALA A 114 6.17 3.98 10.01
CA ALA A 114 7.33 3.57 9.24
C ALA A 114 8.04 4.84 8.72
N PRO A 115 8.68 5.60 9.62
CA PRO A 115 9.32 6.86 9.22
C PRO A 115 10.43 6.66 8.22
N GLU A 116 11.06 5.49 8.19
CA GLU A 116 12.12 5.15 7.24
C GLU A 116 11.66 5.17 5.78
N VAL A 117 10.35 5.01 5.54
CA VAL A 117 9.78 5.08 4.20
C VAL A 117 8.79 6.23 4.04
N GLY A 118 8.86 7.23 4.92
CA GLY A 118 8.08 8.45 4.81
C GLY A 118 6.67 8.39 5.38
N VAL A 119 6.37 7.37 6.17
CA VAL A 119 5.05 7.18 6.77
C VAL A 119 5.09 7.53 8.25
N LYS A 120 4.37 8.57 8.63
CA LYS A 120 4.22 8.96 10.03
C LYS A 120 3.33 8.00 10.79
N HIS A 121 2.21 7.59 10.18
CA HIS A 121 1.22 6.81 10.89
C HIS A 121 0.30 6.08 9.92
N ILE A 122 -0.04 4.84 10.24
CA ILE A 122 -1.07 4.06 9.55
C ILE A 122 -2.10 3.67 10.60
N LYS A 123 -3.35 4.07 10.37
CA LYS A 123 -4.45 3.74 11.27
C LYS A 123 -5.46 2.87 10.56
N PHE A 124 -5.74 1.71 11.15
CA PHE A 124 -6.78 0.81 10.70
C PHE A 124 -8.08 1.07 11.45
N PHE A 125 -9.18 0.93 10.75
CA PHE A 125 -10.53 1.01 11.33
C PHE A 125 -11.24 -0.32 11.18
N LYS A 126 -12.13 -0.61 12.10
CA LYS A 126 -12.84 -1.90 12.14
C LYS A 126 -13.76 -2.11 10.94
N ASN A 127 -14.11 -1.04 10.24
CA ASN A 127 -14.89 -1.11 8.98
C ASN A 127 -14.03 -1.37 7.75
N GLY A 128 -12.72 -1.55 7.92
CA GLY A 128 -11.80 -1.79 6.82
C GLY A 128 -11.11 -0.56 6.25
N ARG A 129 -11.51 0.64 6.65
CA ARG A 129 -10.83 1.87 6.21
C ARG A 129 -9.41 1.92 6.77
N VAL A 130 -8.49 2.46 5.99
CA VAL A 130 -7.10 2.67 6.40
C VAL A 130 -6.72 4.11 6.11
N ASP A 131 -6.26 4.82 7.13
CA ASP A 131 -5.72 6.17 7.00
C ASP A 131 -4.20 6.13 7.09
N VAL A 132 -3.54 6.67 6.08
CA VAL A 132 -2.08 6.78 6.05
C VAL A 132 -1.71 8.25 6.11
N THR A 133 -0.90 8.62 7.11
CA THR A 133 -0.37 9.97 7.23
C THR A 133 1.10 9.93 6.83
N PHE A 134 1.44 10.66 5.76
CA PHE A 134 2.81 10.77 5.28
C PHE A 134 3.57 11.90 5.98
N VAL A 135 4.87 11.95 5.77
CA VAL A 135 5.76 12.94 6.38
C VAL A 135 5.34 14.38 6.05
N ASP A 136 4.88 14.64 4.81
CA ASP A 136 4.33 15.92 4.40
C ASP A 136 3.40 15.78 3.19
N ALA A 137 2.74 16.88 2.82
CA ALA A 137 1.76 16.88 1.74
C ALA A 137 2.40 16.67 0.36
N GLU A 138 3.61 17.13 0.15
CA GLU A 138 4.32 16.96 -1.10
C GLU A 138 4.66 15.49 -1.33
N PHE A 139 5.18 14.81 -0.30
CA PHE A 139 5.45 13.38 -0.35
C PHE A 139 4.18 12.59 -0.70
N CYS A 140 3.08 12.91 -0.01
CA CYS A 140 1.79 12.26 -0.24
C CYS A 140 1.34 12.41 -1.71
N ARG A 141 1.39 13.63 -2.22
CA ARG A 141 0.97 13.95 -3.57
C ARG A 141 1.79 13.21 -4.62
N LYS A 142 3.11 13.24 -4.47
CA LYS A 142 4.03 12.54 -5.39
C LYS A 142 3.81 11.03 -5.34
N PHE A 143 3.68 10.48 -4.14
CA PHE A 143 3.51 9.04 -3.96
C PHE A 143 2.21 8.55 -4.62
N VAL A 144 1.09 9.21 -4.34
CA VAL A 144 -0.21 8.74 -4.88
C VAL A 144 -0.30 8.91 -6.39
N ARG A 145 0.33 9.95 -6.94
CA ARG A 145 0.40 10.13 -8.40
C ARG A 145 1.23 9.03 -9.06
N GLU A 146 2.40 8.79 -8.54
CA GLU A 146 3.34 7.84 -9.14
C GLU A 146 2.90 6.40 -8.95
N TRP A 147 2.52 6.02 -7.73
CA TRP A 147 2.28 4.62 -7.39
C TRP A 147 0.83 4.18 -7.50
N CYS A 148 -0.11 5.06 -7.19
CA CYS A 148 -1.53 4.73 -7.26
C CYS A 148 -2.18 5.20 -8.58
N GLY A 149 -1.49 6.01 -9.35
CA GLY A 149 -2.06 6.61 -10.56
C GLY A 149 -3.16 7.62 -10.27
N TYR A 150 -3.19 8.19 -9.08
CA TYR A 150 -4.24 9.13 -8.65
C TYR A 150 -4.03 10.49 -9.29
N THR A 151 -5.03 10.96 -10.03
CA THR A 151 -4.93 12.17 -10.86
C THR A 151 -5.82 13.33 -10.43
N LEU A 152 -6.53 13.19 -9.32
CA LEU A 152 -7.49 14.21 -8.86
C LEU A 152 -6.85 15.32 -8.01
N ILE A 153 -5.54 15.39 -8.00
CA ILE A 153 -4.80 16.43 -7.26
C ILE A 153 -3.79 17.13 -8.13
#